data_da9c468e9b4baa577d77b76dafd53567
#
_entry.id   da9c468e9b4baa577d77b76dafd53567
#
_cell.length_a   1.000
_cell.length_b   1.000
_cell.length_c   1.000
_cell.angle_alpha   90.00
_cell.angle_beta   90.00
_cell.angle_gamma   90.00
#
_symmetry.space_group_name_H-M   'P 1'
#
loop_
_entity.id
_entity.type
_entity.pdbx_description
1 polymer ?
#
loop_
_entity_poly.entity_id
_entity_poly.type
_entity_poly.pdbx_seq_one_letter_code
_entity_poly.pdbx_strand_id
1 'polypeptide(L)'
;MRVTKTAVIQAASDIADEKGLNNVSLKVVAERLNIRTPSLYNHIENLDDLLREVAHNGMRTMNQRMAQAAIGKSGDTAIKAVAIEYLNYMIEHCGIYETIQWATWHGTDETAKIFCEYTDLLKTLILSCHFGTENVSEILNLLTGFLHGYTTLQLRYAFSDPQKVRTELTIALDTVLAGIHYKCDSE
;
A
#
# COMPACT_ATOMS: atom_id res chain seq x y z
N MET A 1 2.32 -20.09 -25.59
CA MET A 1 2.91 -19.89 -24.24
C MET A 1 1.90 -20.34 -23.20
N ARG A 2 2.28 -21.13 -22.20
CA ARG A 2 1.35 -21.57 -21.14
C ARG A 2 1.12 -20.38 -20.19
N VAL A 3 -0.13 -19.94 -20.04
CA VAL A 3 -0.49 -18.88 -19.06
C VAL A 3 -0.29 -19.42 -17.64
N THR A 4 0.24 -18.60 -16.74
CA THR A 4 0.46 -18.92 -15.33
C THR A 4 -0.45 -18.05 -14.44
N LYS A 5 -0.68 -18.45 -13.18
CA LYS A 5 -1.42 -17.63 -12.20
C LYS A 5 -0.78 -16.24 -12.07
N THR A 6 0.54 -16.16 -12.01
CA THR A 6 1.27 -14.88 -11.96
C THR A 6 0.98 -13.99 -13.17
N ALA A 7 0.91 -14.55 -14.38
CA ALA A 7 0.57 -13.77 -15.57
C ALA A 7 -0.88 -13.25 -15.54
N VAL A 8 -1.81 -14.03 -14.99
CA VAL A 8 -3.21 -13.61 -14.80
C VAL A 8 -3.30 -12.44 -13.81
N ILE A 9 -2.63 -12.55 -12.67
CA ILE A 9 -2.58 -11.48 -11.66
C ILE A 9 -1.93 -10.23 -12.25
N GLN A 10 -0.80 -10.35 -12.95
CA GLN A 10 -0.12 -9.21 -13.56
C GLN A 10 -1.01 -8.50 -14.59
N ALA A 11 -1.66 -9.25 -15.48
CA ALA A 11 -2.58 -8.67 -16.47
C ALA A 11 -3.75 -7.92 -15.80
N ALA A 12 -4.28 -8.43 -14.68
CA ALA A 12 -5.31 -7.75 -13.91
C ALA A 12 -4.78 -6.48 -13.22
N SER A 13 -3.56 -6.54 -12.66
CA SER A 13 -2.87 -5.39 -12.05
C SER A 13 -2.64 -4.27 -13.07
N ASP A 14 -2.14 -4.61 -14.26
CA ASP A 14 -1.90 -3.65 -15.34
C ASP A 14 -3.21 -2.98 -15.80
N ILE A 15 -4.31 -3.77 -15.91
CA ILE A 15 -5.63 -3.21 -16.26
C ILE A 15 -6.14 -2.28 -15.17
N ALA A 16 -5.96 -2.64 -13.89
CA ALA A 16 -6.35 -1.79 -12.76
C ALA A 16 -5.60 -0.45 -12.79
N ASP A 17 -4.28 -0.47 -12.99
CA ASP A 17 -3.48 0.76 -13.04
C ASP A 17 -3.75 1.61 -14.29
N GLU A 18 -4.00 0.97 -15.45
CA GLU A 18 -4.27 1.68 -16.70
C GLU A 18 -5.69 2.27 -16.79
N LYS A 19 -6.69 1.59 -16.21
CA LYS A 19 -8.11 1.87 -16.46
C LYS A 19 -8.98 2.01 -15.22
N GLY A 20 -8.40 1.79 -14.03
CA GLY A 20 -9.11 1.74 -12.75
C GLY A 20 -9.72 0.36 -12.45
N LEU A 21 -9.94 0.10 -11.17
CA LEU A 21 -10.47 -1.17 -10.64
C LEU A 21 -11.77 -1.60 -11.30
N ASN A 22 -12.70 -0.66 -11.55
CA ASN A 22 -14.02 -0.94 -12.13
C ASN A 22 -13.96 -1.52 -13.55
N ASN A 23 -12.83 -1.42 -14.24
CA ASN A 23 -12.61 -1.97 -15.57
C ASN A 23 -11.95 -3.34 -15.57
N VAL A 24 -11.61 -3.89 -14.40
CA VAL A 24 -11.08 -5.25 -14.26
C VAL A 24 -12.26 -6.23 -14.33
N SER A 25 -12.22 -7.10 -15.32
CA SER A 25 -13.17 -8.20 -15.46
C SER A 25 -12.50 -9.43 -16.05
N LEU A 26 -13.04 -10.62 -15.77
CA LEU A 26 -12.48 -11.86 -16.32
C LEU A 26 -12.39 -11.84 -17.85
N LYS A 27 -13.36 -11.20 -18.51
CA LYS A 27 -13.35 -11.03 -19.97
C LYS A 27 -12.18 -10.17 -20.43
N VAL A 28 -11.97 -9.00 -19.83
CA VAL A 28 -10.90 -8.07 -20.21
C VAL A 28 -9.51 -8.68 -19.93
N VAL A 29 -9.37 -9.41 -18.80
CA VAL A 29 -8.12 -10.13 -18.48
C VAL A 29 -7.83 -11.24 -19.48
N ALA A 30 -8.85 -12.03 -19.87
CA ALA A 30 -8.70 -13.08 -20.87
C ALA A 30 -8.30 -12.51 -22.25
N GLU A 31 -8.93 -11.40 -22.66
CA GLU A 31 -8.59 -10.66 -23.88
C GLU A 31 -7.14 -10.15 -23.86
N ARG A 32 -6.70 -9.55 -22.75
CA ARG A 32 -5.30 -9.09 -22.55
C ARG A 32 -4.29 -10.23 -22.71
N LEU A 33 -4.63 -11.42 -22.21
CA LEU A 33 -3.78 -12.61 -22.28
C LEU A 33 -3.93 -13.41 -23.60
N ASN A 34 -4.84 -13.00 -24.48
CA ASN A 34 -5.19 -13.70 -25.71
C ASN A 34 -5.60 -15.16 -25.48
N ILE A 35 -6.44 -15.39 -24.45
CA ILE A 35 -7.03 -16.69 -24.11
C ILE A 35 -8.55 -16.58 -23.99
N ARG A 36 -9.22 -17.73 -23.88
CA ARG A 36 -10.66 -17.76 -23.59
C ARG A 36 -10.91 -17.62 -22.09
N THR A 37 -11.97 -16.90 -21.68
CA THR A 37 -12.35 -16.71 -20.28
C THR A 37 -12.41 -18.00 -19.46
N PRO A 38 -12.94 -19.15 -19.98
CA PRO A 38 -12.93 -20.41 -19.23
C PRO A 38 -11.53 -20.89 -18.82
N SER A 39 -10.48 -20.51 -19.56
CA SER A 39 -9.12 -20.90 -19.23
C SER A 39 -8.57 -20.21 -17.97
N LEU A 40 -9.16 -19.07 -17.55
CA LEU A 40 -8.79 -18.38 -16.31
C LEU A 40 -9.13 -19.19 -15.07
N TYR A 41 -10.21 -19.96 -15.10
CA TYR A 41 -10.65 -20.80 -13.98
C TYR A 41 -9.69 -21.94 -13.61
N ASN A 42 -8.65 -22.18 -14.44
CA ASN A 42 -7.53 -23.04 -14.05
C ASN A 42 -6.57 -22.37 -13.04
N HIS A 43 -6.73 -21.06 -12.81
CA HIS A 43 -5.79 -20.25 -12.01
C HIS A 43 -6.47 -19.47 -10.89
N ILE A 44 -7.76 -19.18 -11.04
CA ILE A 44 -8.58 -18.37 -10.11
C ILE A 44 -9.98 -18.98 -10.00
N GLU A 45 -10.66 -18.75 -8.89
CA GLU A 45 -12.02 -19.24 -8.66
C GLU A 45 -13.08 -18.32 -9.27
N ASN A 46 -12.91 -17.01 -9.11
CA ASN A 46 -13.82 -15.98 -9.57
C ASN A 46 -13.11 -14.61 -9.64
N LEU A 47 -13.85 -13.55 -9.94
CA LEU A 47 -13.30 -12.19 -10.03
C LEU A 47 -12.80 -11.70 -8.67
N ASP A 48 -13.55 -11.96 -7.60
CA ASP A 48 -13.17 -11.52 -6.24
C ASP A 48 -11.87 -12.19 -5.78
N ASP A 49 -11.69 -13.48 -6.13
CA ASP A 49 -10.43 -14.18 -5.89
C ASP A 49 -9.28 -13.53 -6.64
N LEU A 50 -9.48 -13.20 -7.92
CA LEU A 50 -8.48 -12.47 -8.71
C LEU A 50 -8.15 -11.10 -8.11
N LEU A 51 -9.14 -10.32 -7.70
CA LEU A 51 -8.92 -9.01 -7.10
C LEU A 51 -8.18 -9.12 -5.75
N ARG A 52 -8.49 -10.13 -4.93
CA ARG A 52 -7.71 -10.40 -3.71
C ARG A 52 -6.25 -10.73 -4.02
N GLU A 53 -6.00 -11.57 -5.01
CA GLU A 53 -4.62 -11.90 -5.42
C GLU A 53 -3.86 -10.67 -5.94
N VAL A 54 -4.52 -9.78 -6.70
CA VAL A 54 -3.94 -8.48 -7.10
C VAL A 54 -3.60 -7.62 -5.89
N ALA A 55 -4.53 -7.49 -4.93
CA ALA A 55 -4.31 -6.74 -3.70
C ALA A 55 -3.15 -7.34 -2.88
N HIS A 56 -3.13 -8.66 -2.67
CA HIS A 56 -2.08 -9.35 -1.93
C HIS A 56 -0.70 -9.15 -2.57
N ASN A 57 -0.61 -9.27 -3.91
CA ASN A 57 0.64 -9.03 -4.62
C ASN A 57 1.09 -7.56 -4.47
N GLY A 58 0.16 -6.63 -4.60
CA GLY A 58 0.39 -5.19 -4.40
C GLY A 58 0.89 -4.88 -2.99
N MET A 59 0.20 -5.39 -1.96
CA MET A 59 0.58 -5.20 -0.55
C MET A 59 1.97 -5.77 -0.25
N ARG A 60 2.29 -6.98 -0.73
CA ARG A 60 3.63 -7.57 -0.53
C ARG A 60 4.72 -6.75 -1.21
N THR A 61 4.48 -6.29 -2.44
CA THR A 61 5.43 -5.43 -3.17
C THR A 61 5.64 -4.11 -2.43
N MET A 62 4.57 -3.49 -1.97
CA MET A 62 4.62 -2.27 -1.15
C MET A 62 5.43 -2.49 0.13
N ASN A 63 5.12 -3.55 0.91
CA ASN A 63 5.82 -3.88 2.15
C ASN A 63 7.31 -4.07 1.91
N GLN A 64 7.68 -4.76 0.83
CA GLN A 64 9.08 -4.96 0.45
C GLN A 64 9.79 -3.65 0.11
N ARG A 65 9.17 -2.77 -0.69
CA ARG A 65 9.73 -1.46 -1.04
C ARG A 65 9.90 -0.57 0.18
N MET A 66 8.91 -0.54 1.07
CA MET A 66 8.98 0.19 2.33
C MET A 66 10.09 -0.32 3.25
N ALA A 67 10.23 -1.64 3.40
CA ALA A 67 11.32 -2.22 4.18
C ALA A 67 12.69 -1.87 3.59
N GLN A 68 12.84 -1.89 2.26
CA GLN A 68 14.07 -1.46 1.58
C GLN A 68 14.38 0.02 1.82
N ALA A 69 13.37 0.89 1.81
CA ALA A 69 13.53 2.31 2.08
C ALA A 69 14.01 2.60 3.51
N ALA A 70 13.73 1.72 4.46
CA ALA A 70 14.16 1.81 5.86
C ALA A 70 15.61 1.36 6.09
N ILE A 71 16.23 0.61 5.18
CA ILE A 71 17.58 0.04 5.36
C ILE A 71 18.60 1.14 5.66
N GLY A 72 19.37 0.95 6.73
CA GLY A 72 20.40 1.89 7.16
C GLY A 72 19.88 3.19 7.79
N LYS A 73 18.58 3.26 8.10
CA LYS A 73 17.93 4.40 8.75
C LYS A 73 17.28 3.97 10.05
N SER A 74 17.08 4.92 10.95
CA SER A 74 16.34 4.73 12.22
C SER A 74 15.58 5.99 12.59
N GLY A 75 14.67 5.89 13.57
CA GLY A 75 13.90 7.01 14.08
C GLY A 75 13.09 7.72 12.98
N ASP A 76 12.93 9.01 13.14
CA ASP A 76 12.15 9.88 12.22
C ASP A 76 12.60 9.76 10.76
N THR A 77 13.90 9.59 10.53
CA THR A 77 14.44 9.44 9.17
C THR A 77 13.92 8.18 8.49
N ALA A 78 13.82 7.08 9.22
CA ALA A 78 13.28 5.82 8.71
C ALA A 78 11.76 5.94 8.47
N ILE A 79 11.01 6.52 9.40
CA ILE A 79 9.57 6.76 9.26
C ILE A 79 9.28 7.60 8.02
N LYS A 80 10.00 8.71 7.83
CA LYS A 80 9.85 9.58 6.64
C LYS A 80 10.18 8.85 5.35
N ALA A 81 11.25 8.06 5.31
CA ALA A 81 11.62 7.30 4.12
C ALA A 81 10.56 6.27 3.74
N VAL A 82 10.02 5.56 4.72
CA VAL A 82 8.94 4.57 4.53
C VAL A 82 7.65 5.25 4.06
N ALA A 83 7.30 6.40 4.66
CA ALA A 83 6.10 7.15 4.28
C ALA A 83 6.17 7.70 2.85
N ILE A 84 7.34 8.20 2.44
CA ILE A 84 7.57 8.68 1.06
C ILE A 84 7.46 7.50 0.08
N GLU A 85 8.02 6.34 0.43
CA GLU A 85 7.95 5.16 -0.44
C GLU A 85 6.53 4.60 -0.54
N TYR A 86 5.77 4.59 0.56
CA TYR A 86 4.35 4.28 0.54
C TYR A 86 3.59 5.17 -0.45
N LEU A 87 3.77 6.50 -0.34
CA LEU A 87 3.14 7.45 -1.25
C LEU A 87 3.55 7.23 -2.70
N ASN A 88 4.85 7.04 -2.97
CA ASN A 88 5.36 6.80 -4.32
C ASN A 88 4.71 5.57 -4.94
N TYR A 89 4.70 4.45 -4.21
CA TYR A 89 4.10 3.21 -4.68
C TYR A 89 2.62 3.38 -5.03
N MET A 90 1.86 4.08 -4.18
CA MET A 90 0.43 4.28 -4.40
C MET A 90 0.12 5.24 -5.55
N ILE A 91 1.00 6.23 -5.81
CA ILE A 91 0.87 7.11 -6.97
C ILE A 91 1.24 6.36 -8.27
N GLU A 92 2.29 5.54 -8.23
CA GLU A 92 2.71 4.72 -9.37
C GLU A 92 1.68 3.65 -9.74
N HIS A 93 0.91 3.17 -8.74
CA HIS A 93 -0.02 2.04 -8.82
C HIS A 93 -1.40 2.38 -8.26
N CYS A 94 -2.03 3.41 -8.82
CA CYS A 94 -3.32 3.90 -8.29
C CYS A 94 -4.45 2.86 -8.37
N GLY A 95 -4.48 2.01 -9.38
CA GLY A 95 -5.46 0.94 -9.49
C GLY A 95 -5.20 -0.21 -8.51
N ILE A 96 -3.94 -0.52 -8.22
CA ILE A 96 -3.57 -1.45 -7.14
C ILE A 96 -3.98 -0.85 -5.79
N TYR A 97 -3.79 0.45 -5.56
CA TYR A 97 -4.28 1.10 -4.35
C TYR A 97 -5.79 0.92 -4.17
N GLU A 98 -6.60 1.17 -5.21
CA GLU A 98 -8.04 0.94 -5.18
C GLU A 98 -8.37 -0.52 -4.85
N THR A 99 -7.60 -1.47 -5.41
CA THR A 99 -7.78 -2.91 -5.18
C THR A 99 -7.43 -3.30 -3.74
N ILE A 100 -6.38 -2.71 -3.16
CA ILE A 100 -6.03 -2.87 -1.74
C ILE A 100 -7.16 -2.33 -0.85
N GLN A 101 -7.71 -1.15 -1.15
CA GLN A 101 -8.85 -0.59 -0.40
C GLN A 101 -10.07 -1.49 -0.49
N TRP A 102 -10.38 -2.03 -1.67
CA TRP A 102 -11.45 -3.01 -1.85
C TRP A 102 -11.21 -4.26 -0.98
N ALA A 103 -9.99 -4.78 -0.93
CA ALA A 103 -9.64 -5.97 -0.17
C ALA A 103 -9.73 -5.77 1.35
N THR A 104 -9.68 -4.54 1.88
CA THR A 104 -9.91 -4.29 3.32
C THR A 104 -11.32 -4.70 3.77
N TRP A 105 -12.30 -4.65 2.87
CA TRP A 105 -13.69 -5.02 3.12
C TRP A 105 -14.05 -6.43 2.64
N HIS A 106 -13.26 -7.01 1.74
CA HIS A 106 -13.51 -8.30 1.07
C HIS A 106 -12.34 -9.29 1.28
N GLY A 107 -11.51 -9.01 2.28
CA GLY A 107 -10.30 -9.78 2.56
C GLY A 107 -10.57 -11.10 3.27
N THR A 108 -9.50 -11.83 3.44
CA THR A 108 -9.42 -13.13 4.11
C THR A 108 -8.37 -13.06 5.22
N ASP A 109 -8.17 -14.17 5.93
CA ASP A 109 -7.08 -14.30 6.92
C ASP A 109 -5.71 -14.00 6.30
N GLU A 110 -5.49 -14.35 5.03
CA GLU A 110 -4.25 -14.01 4.32
C GLU A 110 -4.12 -12.50 4.11
N THR A 111 -5.21 -11.79 3.81
CA THR A 111 -5.22 -10.32 3.73
C THR A 111 -4.81 -9.70 5.07
N ALA A 112 -5.41 -10.18 6.16
CA ALA A 112 -5.07 -9.72 7.51
C ALA A 112 -3.60 -9.98 7.86
N LYS A 113 -3.07 -11.15 7.50
CA LYS A 113 -1.66 -11.50 7.73
C LYS A 113 -0.70 -10.56 6.99
N ILE A 114 -0.95 -10.29 5.71
CA ILE A 114 -0.11 -9.37 4.92
C ILE A 114 -0.19 -7.95 5.48
N PHE A 115 -1.37 -7.53 5.96
CA PHE A 115 -1.53 -6.25 6.65
C PHE A 115 -0.76 -6.18 7.97
N CYS A 116 -0.68 -7.29 8.72
CA CYS A 116 0.16 -7.36 9.92
C CYS A 116 1.65 -7.14 9.61
N GLU A 117 2.17 -7.64 8.49
CA GLU A 117 3.56 -7.39 8.08
C GLU A 117 3.85 -5.88 7.91
N TYR A 118 2.92 -5.13 7.33
CA TYR A 118 2.99 -3.67 7.22
C TYR A 118 3.00 -2.99 8.60
N THR A 119 2.07 -3.36 9.46
CA THR A 119 1.97 -2.75 10.79
C THR A 119 3.17 -3.11 11.69
N ASP A 120 3.73 -4.29 11.55
CA ASP A 120 4.91 -4.72 12.32
C ASP A 120 6.18 -3.99 11.88
N LEU A 121 6.32 -3.69 10.59
CA LEU A 121 7.38 -2.78 10.11
C LEU A 121 7.26 -1.41 10.78
N LEU A 122 6.07 -0.79 10.72
CA LEU A 122 5.85 0.52 11.34
C LEU A 122 6.08 0.51 12.85
N LYS A 123 5.60 -0.50 13.57
CA LYS A 123 5.86 -0.67 15.02
C LYS A 123 7.35 -0.71 15.32
N THR A 124 8.12 -1.47 14.54
CA THR A 124 9.57 -1.56 14.69
C THR A 124 10.23 -0.18 14.55
N LEU A 125 9.79 0.61 13.57
CA LEU A 125 10.32 1.96 13.36
C LEU A 125 9.92 2.93 14.49
N ILE A 126 8.67 2.87 14.95
CA ILE A 126 8.17 3.67 16.08
C ILE A 126 8.99 3.38 17.34
N LEU A 127 9.25 2.10 17.64
CA LEU A 127 10.09 1.70 18.77
C LEU A 127 11.53 2.25 18.64
N SER A 128 12.06 2.41 17.44
CA SER A 128 13.38 2.99 17.21
C SER A 128 13.45 4.51 17.45
N CYS A 129 12.31 5.17 17.62
CA CYS A 129 12.23 6.60 17.94
C CYS A 129 12.25 6.91 19.44
N HIS A 130 12.24 5.88 20.29
CA HIS A 130 12.24 6.03 21.77
C HIS A 130 11.01 6.77 22.34
N PHE A 131 9.84 6.63 21.68
CA PHE A 131 8.57 7.25 22.13
C PHE A 131 7.92 6.59 23.36
N GLY A 132 8.56 5.59 23.98
CA GLY A 132 7.94 4.74 24.99
C GLY A 132 7.12 3.59 24.37
N THR A 133 7.07 2.47 25.08
CA THR A 133 6.37 1.28 24.59
C THR A 133 4.85 1.36 24.74
N GLU A 134 4.38 2.16 25.68
CA GLU A 134 2.97 2.40 26.00
C GLU A 134 2.23 3.17 24.88
N ASN A 135 2.93 4.01 24.12
CA ASN A 135 2.34 4.89 23.10
C ASN A 135 2.38 4.29 21.68
N VAL A 136 2.93 3.09 21.49
CA VAL A 136 3.17 2.51 20.15
C VAL A 136 1.89 2.34 19.34
N SER A 137 0.79 1.90 19.98
CA SER A 137 -0.48 1.66 19.29
C SER A 137 -1.13 2.95 18.82
N GLU A 138 -1.10 3.98 19.64
CA GLU A 138 -1.65 5.31 19.34
C GLU A 138 -0.87 5.98 18.22
N ILE A 139 0.46 5.92 18.28
CA ILE A 139 1.35 6.47 17.24
C ILE A 139 1.17 5.70 15.94
N LEU A 140 1.07 4.37 15.98
CA LEU A 140 0.80 3.55 14.81
C LEU A 140 -0.51 3.95 14.13
N ASN A 141 -1.60 4.09 14.90
CA ASN A 141 -2.89 4.50 14.39
C ASN A 141 -2.85 5.91 13.78
N LEU A 142 -2.16 6.84 14.46
CA LEU A 142 -1.97 8.20 13.97
C LEU A 142 -1.22 8.21 12.64
N LEU A 143 -0.07 7.57 12.57
CA LEU A 143 0.77 7.55 11.36
C LEU A 143 0.07 6.83 10.20
N THR A 144 -0.57 5.69 10.46
CA THR A 144 -1.32 4.93 9.45
C THR A 144 -2.49 5.75 8.91
N GLY A 145 -3.29 6.35 9.80
CA GLY A 145 -4.43 7.19 9.42
C GLY A 145 -3.99 8.44 8.67
N PHE A 146 -2.91 9.09 9.11
CA PHE A 146 -2.33 10.24 8.42
C PHE A 146 -1.86 9.87 6.99
N LEU A 147 -1.06 8.83 6.84
CA LEU A 147 -0.54 8.39 5.53
C LEU A 147 -1.67 7.98 4.59
N HIS A 148 -2.63 7.20 5.08
CA HIS A 148 -3.78 6.77 4.30
C HIS A 148 -4.62 7.96 3.85
N GLY A 149 -4.97 8.88 4.75
CA GLY A 149 -5.75 10.07 4.44
C GLY A 149 -5.02 10.99 3.47
N TYR A 150 -3.73 11.25 3.71
CA TYR A 150 -2.89 12.06 2.84
C TYR A 150 -2.82 11.48 1.43
N THR A 151 -2.52 10.18 1.30
CA THR A 151 -2.43 9.49 0.01
C THR A 151 -3.77 9.47 -0.73
N THR A 152 -4.88 9.20 -0.03
CA THR A 152 -6.22 9.21 -0.63
C THR A 152 -6.57 10.59 -1.23
N LEU A 153 -6.24 11.66 -0.52
CA LEU A 153 -6.44 13.03 -1.02
C LEU A 153 -5.59 13.29 -2.27
N GLN A 154 -4.32 12.86 -2.27
CA GLN A 154 -3.43 13.00 -3.42
C GLN A 154 -3.98 12.30 -4.67
N LEU A 155 -4.43 11.06 -4.54
CA LEU A 155 -4.95 10.28 -5.65
C LEU A 155 -6.29 10.80 -6.20
N ARG A 156 -7.15 11.35 -5.33
CA ARG A 156 -8.49 11.86 -5.74
C ARG A 156 -8.46 13.25 -6.36
N TYR A 157 -7.60 14.13 -5.88
CA TYR A 157 -7.63 15.55 -6.24
C TYR A 157 -6.46 15.96 -7.14
N ALA A 158 -5.70 14.98 -7.67
CA ALA A 158 -4.62 15.18 -8.63
C ALA A 158 -3.76 16.39 -8.26
N PHE A 159 -3.00 16.28 -7.17
CA PHE A 159 -1.97 17.29 -6.90
C PHE A 159 -1.00 17.27 -8.07
N SER A 160 -0.95 18.38 -8.75
CA SER A 160 -0.45 18.51 -10.12
C SER A 160 1.06 18.35 -10.27
N ASP A 161 1.80 18.16 -9.16
CA ASP A 161 3.26 18.04 -9.16
C ASP A 161 3.72 16.99 -8.13
N PRO A 162 4.12 15.77 -8.57
CA PRO A 162 4.60 14.72 -7.68
C PRO A 162 5.80 15.12 -6.80
N GLN A 163 6.66 16.03 -7.30
CA GLN A 163 7.80 16.52 -6.52
C GLN A 163 7.35 17.41 -5.35
N LYS A 164 6.37 18.26 -5.61
CA LYS A 164 5.77 19.13 -4.59
C LYS A 164 5.06 18.31 -3.53
N VAL A 165 4.32 17.29 -3.93
CA VAL A 165 3.63 16.36 -3.02
C VAL A 165 4.58 15.69 -2.02
N ARG A 166 5.74 15.23 -2.48
CA ARG A 166 6.76 14.63 -1.59
C ARG A 166 7.29 15.64 -0.58
N THR A 167 7.55 16.87 -1.02
CA THR A 167 8.02 17.94 -0.14
C THR A 167 6.97 18.29 0.90
N GLU A 168 5.72 18.43 0.50
CA GLU A 168 4.60 18.72 1.40
C GLU A 168 4.35 17.59 2.40
N LEU A 169 4.44 16.32 1.97
CA LEU A 169 4.37 15.18 2.88
C LEU A 169 5.49 15.23 3.91
N THR A 170 6.72 15.55 3.50
CA THR A 170 7.84 15.64 4.44
C THR A 170 7.61 16.72 5.50
N ILE A 171 7.15 17.91 5.10
CA ILE A 171 6.84 19.00 6.02
C ILE A 171 5.71 18.59 6.99
N ALA A 172 4.66 17.96 6.49
CA ALA A 172 3.55 17.51 7.32
C ALA A 172 3.98 16.42 8.31
N LEU A 173 4.83 15.48 7.88
CA LEU A 173 5.42 14.47 8.75
C LEU A 173 6.33 15.07 9.82
N ASP A 174 7.15 16.07 9.49
CA ASP A 174 7.98 16.77 10.47
C ASP A 174 7.10 17.40 11.56
N THR A 175 5.96 17.98 11.19
CA THR A 175 5.00 18.55 12.14
C THR A 175 4.39 17.48 13.04
N VAL A 176 3.94 16.35 12.45
CA VAL A 176 3.34 15.24 13.20
C VAL A 176 4.36 14.63 14.17
N LEU A 177 5.57 14.34 13.70
CA LEU A 177 6.64 13.74 14.52
C LEU A 177 7.08 14.67 15.64
N ALA A 178 7.22 15.98 15.38
CA ALA A 178 7.52 16.96 16.41
C ALA A 178 6.44 17.00 17.50
N GLY A 179 5.16 16.90 17.12
CA GLY A 179 4.04 16.81 18.08
C GLY A 179 4.09 15.54 18.92
N ILE A 180 4.45 14.40 18.33
CA ILE A 180 4.61 13.13 19.04
C ILE A 180 5.77 13.24 20.05
N HIS A 181 6.95 13.73 19.62
CA HIS A 181 8.10 13.93 20.52
C HIS A 181 7.73 14.82 21.71
N TYR A 182 7.11 15.98 21.43
CA TYR A 182 6.70 16.91 22.50
C TYR A 182 5.77 16.26 23.53
N LYS A 183 4.82 15.43 23.06
CA LYS A 183 3.91 14.73 23.97
C LYS A 183 4.64 13.68 24.80
N CYS A 184 5.47 12.85 24.20
CA CYS A 184 6.21 11.79 24.89
C CYS A 184 7.27 12.32 25.87
N ASP A 185 7.85 13.50 25.61
CA ASP A 185 8.82 14.14 26.52
C ASP A 185 8.13 14.84 27.71
N SER A 186 6.81 15.02 27.67
CA SER A 186 6.02 15.75 28.68
C SER A 186 5.33 14.82 29.69
N GLU A 187 5.34 13.52 29.44
CA GLU A 187 4.83 12.45 30.31
C GLU A 187 5.96 11.80 31.10
#